data_6eb1624b810ad8d3be44319f2befd721
#
_entry.id   6eb1624b810ad8d3be44319f2befd721
#
_cell.length_a   1.000
_cell.length_b   1.000
_cell.length_c   1.000
_cell.angle_alpha   90.00
_cell.angle_beta   90.00
_cell.angle_gamma   90.00
#
_symmetry.space_group_name_H-M   'P 1'
#
loop_
_entity.id
_entity.type
_entity.pdbx_description
1 polymer ?
#
loop_
_entity_poly.entity_id
_entity_poly.type
_entity_poly.pdbx_seq_one_letter_code
_entity_poly.pdbx_strand_id
1 'polypeptide(L)'
;MSKIIGIDLGTTNSCVAVMEGGKPVVIPNSEGSRTTPSVVAFTKTGERLIGEPAKRQAVTNADRTISSIKRHMGTDYKVTIDGKSYTPQEISAMILQKLKADAESYLGEKVTEAVITVPAHFNDAQRQATKDAGKIAGLDVKRIINEPTAAALAYGLDNDAEQKIMVYDLGGGTFDVSIIEIGDGVIEVLATNGDTHLGGDDFDNKITDWLVSEFKKAEGVDLSTDKMALQRLREAAEKAKKELSTATTTNINLPFITATAEGPKHLDITLTRAKFDELTLDLIERTAIPVQNALKDAGITASDLGKVLLVGGSTRMINAQEKVKALTGMEPSKSINPDEGVAIGAGIQGGKLSGEGGAGDVLLLDVTPLSLSIETMGGVATRLIERNTTIPTKKSQVFSTAADNQEAVDIHVVQGERQFARDNKTLGQFRLDGILPAKRGVPQIEVTFDIDANGIVNVSAKDLGTGKEQHITITAGSNMSDSDIDKAVKEAAEFEAQDKKRKEGIDARNEADSIVFQTENALKEVGDNLDANDKAAVEADLTTLKEAINRAPIDAMTDDQINDIKAGKEKLMESAQKLFAKVYEQAGAAQNAGATGADTTGAQDAGTSSNDDVIDGDFKEV
;
A
#
# COMPACT_ATOMS: atom_id res chain seq x y z
N MET A 1 -22.58 0.83 12.72
CA MET A 1 -22.19 1.39 11.41
C MET A 1 -20.98 0.60 10.98
N SER A 2 -20.85 0.27 9.69
CA SER A 2 -19.64 -0.40 9.19
C SER A 2 -18.44 0.53 9.38
N LYS A 3 -17.31 -0.04 9.76
CA LYS A 3 -16.06 0.73 9.90
C LYS A 3 -15.53 1.12 8.54
N ILE A 4 -15.04 2.35 8.41
CA ILE A 4 -14.34 2.84 7.21
C ILE A 4 -12.85 2.74 7.49
N ILE A 5 -12.14 1.92 6.72
CA ILE A 5 -10.69 1.79 6.86
C ILE A 5 -9.96 2.87 6.07
N GLY A 6 -8.79 3.29 6.58
CA GLY A 6 -7.86 4.15 5.86
C GLY A 6 -6.73 3.33 5.27
N ILE A 7 -6.47 3.49 3.99
CA ILE A 7 -5.43 2.73 3.28
C ILE A 7 -4.41 3.69 2.68
N ASP A 8 -3.15 3.50 3.04
CA ASP A 8 -2.02 3.98 2.27
C ASP A 8 -1.65 2.92 1.22
N LEU A 9 -2.00 3.18 -0.04
CA LEU A 9 -1.64 2.32 -1.17
C LEU A 9 -0.27 2.76 -1.71
N GLY A 10 0.81 2.41 -1.01
CA GLY A 10 2.16 2.82 -1.37
C GLY A 10 2.76 2.09 -2.58
N THR A 11 3.79 2.68 -3.20
CA THR A 11 4.50 2.06 -4.35
C THR A 11 5.22 0.78 -3.94
N THR A 12 5.91 0.80 -2.79
CA THR A 12 6.73 -0.32 -2.30
C THR A 12 6.03 -1.09 -1.19
N ASN A 13 5.44 -0.38 -0.24
CA ASN A 13 4.69 -0.96 0.88
C ASN A 13 3.36 -0.22 1.03
N SER A 14 2.34 -0.95 1.41
CA SER A 14 1.01 -0.43 1.75
C SER A 14 0.73 -0.63 3.23
N CYS A 15 -0.13 0.22 3.80
CA CYS A 15 -0.49 0.18 5.21
C CYS A 15 -2.00 0.43 5.37
N VAL A 16 -2.63 -0.18 6.37
CA VAL A 16 -4.04 0.00 6.66
C VAL A 16 -4.24 0.38 8.12
N ALA A 17 -5.13 1.34 8.36
CA ALA A 17 -5.47 1.80 9.70
C ALA A 17 -6.99 1.98 9.85
N VAL A 18 -7.47 2.01 11.07
CA VAL A 18 -8.88 2.21 11.43
C VAL A 18 -8.98 3.03 12.71
N MET A 19 -10.10 3.69 12.92
CA MET A 19 -10.42 4.30 14.21
C MET A 19 -11.01 3.25 15.15
N GLU A 20 -10.46 3.14 16.36
CA GLU A 20 -10.96 2.29 17.42
C GLU A 20 -10.90 3.01 18.77
N GLY A 21 -12.05 3.08 19.45
CA GLY A 21 -12.12 3.74 20.75
C GLY A 21 -11.67 5.21 20.75
N GLY A 22 -11.87 5.91 19.62
CA GLY A 22 -11.48 7.31 19.44
C GLY A 22 -9.99 7.52 19.13
N LYS A 23 -9.24 6.45 18.81
CA LYS A 23 -7.82 6.51 18.42
C LYS A 23 -7.58 5.79 17.11
N PRO A 24 -6.65 6.28 16.27
CA PRO A 24 -6.25 5.56 15.08
C PRO A 24 -5.34 4.36 15.44
N VAL A 25 -5.63 3.22 14.85
CA VAL A 25 -4.87 1.97 15.03
C VAL A 25 -4.43 1.45 13.68
N VAL A 26 -3.14 1.18 13.53
CA VAL A 26 -2.61 0.48 12.35
C VAL A 26 -2.88 -1.01 12.49
N ILE A 27 -3.56 -1.59 11.52
CA ILE A 27 -3.92 -3.01 11.49
C ILE A 27 -2.71 -3.83 11.02
N PRO A 28 -2.24 -4.80 11.79
CA PRO A 28 -1.20 -5.73 11.33
C PRO A 28 -1.78 -6.68 10.26
N ASN A 29 -0.94 -7.05 9.30
CA ASN A 29 -1.29 -8.07 8.32
C ASN A 29 -1.25 -9.49 8.92
N SER A 30 -1.66 -10.50 8.14
CA SER A 30 -1.67 -11.91 8.59
C SER A 30 -0.27 -12.45 8.92
N GLU A 31 0.79 -11.79 8.47
CA GLU A 31 2.18 -12.13 8.78
C GLU A 31 2.71 -11.38 10.04
N GLY A 32 1.85 -10.61 10.72
CA GLY A 32 2.18 -9.83 11.92
C GLY A 32 2.89 -8.51 11.66
N SER A 33 3.11 -8.12 10.40
CA SER A 33 3.75 -6.86 10.04
C SER A 33 2.73 -5.72 9.93
N ARG A 34 3.14 -4.50 10.26
CA ARG A 34 2.30 -3.30 10.19
C ARG A 34 2.22 -2.69 8.78
N THR A 35 3.09 -3.13 7.88
CA THR A 35 3.07 -2.79 6.46
C THR A 35 3.08 -4.06 5.61
N THR A 36 2.48 -3.99 4.44
CA THR A 36 2.39 -5.09 3.48
C THR A 36 3.14 -4.68 2.20
N PRO A 37 4.12 -5.47 1.71
CA PRO A 37 4.76 -5.19 0.44
C PRO A 37 3.74 -5.08 -0.70
N SER A 38 3.83 -4.03 -1.52
CA SER A 38 2.97 -3.82 -2.69
C SER A 38 3.45 -4.68 -3.87
N VAL A 39 3.50 -5.99 -3.63
CA VAL A 39 4.01 -7.01 -4.56
C VAL A 39 2.95 -8.06 -4.81
N VAL A 40 2.73 -8.39 -6.09
CA VAL A 40 1.82 -9.45 -6.54
C VAL A 40 2.62 -10.45 -7.36
N ALA A 41 2.43 -11.73 -7.12
CA ALA A 41 3.05 -12.78 -7.92
C ALA A 41 2.03 -13.85 -8.30
N PHE A 42 2.28 -14.50 -9.44
CA PHE A 42 1.50 -15.61 -9.93
C PHE A 42 2.38 -16.87 -9.96
N THR A 43 1.96 -17.92 -9.27
CA THR A 43 2.69 -19.20 -9.30
C THR A 43 2.48 -19.90 -10.63
N LYS A 44 3.28 -20.93 -10.90
CA LYS A 44 3.12 -21.78 -12.10
C LYS A 44 1.77 -22.54 -12.11
N THR A 45 1.16 -22.70 -10.95
CA THR A 45 -0.16 -23.35 -10.79
C THR A 45 -1.34 -22.36 -10.91
N GLY A 46 -1.06 -21.06 -11.19
CA GLY A 46 -2.09 -20.03 -11.36
C GLY A 46 -2.54 -19.37 -10.06
N GLU A 47 -1.92 -19.71 -8.92
CA GLU A 47 -2.20 -19.09 -7.65
C GLU A 47 -1.65 -17.66 -7.59
N ARG A 48 -2.39 -16.76 -6.92
CA ARG A 48 -1.94 -15.40 -6.62
C ARG A 48 -1.34 -15.32 -5.23
N LEU A 49 -0.13 -14.79 -5.15
CA LEU A 49 0.54 -14.43 -3.91
C LEU A 49 0.59 -12.91 -3.82
N ILE A 50 0.33 -12.35 -2.64
CA ILE A 50 0.31 -10.91 -2.42
C ILE A 50 1.09 -10.59 -1.14
N GLY A 51 1.83 -9.50 -1.16
CA GLY A 51 2.61 -9.05 -0.01
C GLY A 51 3.90 -9.81 0.19
N GLU A 52 4.19 -10.17 1.42
CA GLU A 52 5.43 -10.84 1.81
C GLU A 52 5.63 -12.20 1.12
N PRO A 53 4.61 -13.08 0.98
CA PRO A 53 4.74 -14.31 0.22
C PRO A 53 5.14 -14.08 -1.25
N ALA A 54 4.60 -13.05 -1.89
CA ALA A 54 4.97 -12.68 -3.26
C ALA A 54 6.42 -12.17 -3.33
N LYS A 55 6.85 -11.35 -2.38
CA LYS A 55 8.21 -10.80 -2.31
C LYS A 55 9.25 -11.90 -2.11
N ARG A 56 9.03 -12.85 -1.20
CA ARG A 56 9.98 -13.92 -0.87
C ARG A 56 10.33 -14.83 -2.05
N GLN A 57 9.40 -15.06 -2.97
CA GLN A 57 9.61 -15.94 -4.12
C GLN A 57 10.05 -15.18 -5.39
N ALA A 58 10.21 -13.86 -5.34
CA ALA A 58 10.49 -13.01 -6.50
C ALA A 58 11.76 -13.43 -7.26
N VAL A 59 12.82 -13.84 -6.57
CA VAL A 59 14.08 -14.30 -7.17
C VAL A 59 13.86 -15.51 -8.09
N THR A 60 13.05 -16.48 -7.66
CA THR A 60 12.82 -17.72 -8.40
C THR A 60 11.67 -17.63 -9.40
N ASN A 61 10.92 -16.54 -9.38
CA ASN A 61 9.72 -16.32 -10.18
C ASN A 61 9.62 -14.85 -10.68
N ALA A 62 10.74 -14.26 -11.08
CA ALA A 62 10.84 -12.84 -11.43
C ALA A 62 9.90 -12.42 -12.56
N ASP A 63 9.71 -13.27 -13.58
CA ASP A 63 8.83 -12.99 -14.74
C ASP A 63 7.34 -12.93 -14.39
N ARG A 64 6.95 -13.45 -13.23
CA ARG A 64 5.56 -13.53 -12.76
C ARG A 64 5.34 -12.74 -11.48
N THR A 65 6.32 -11.93 -11.07
CA THR A 65 6.27 -11.09 -9.88
C THR A 65 6.24 -9.63 -10.29
N ILE A 66 5.22 -8.91 -9.84
CA ILE A 66 4.97 -7.51 -10.18
C ILE A 66 5.19 -6.68 -8.92
N SER A 67 6.07 -5.70 -9.01
CA SER A 67 6.33 -4.68 -7.99
C SER A 67 6.18 -3.29 -8.59
N SER A 68 6.06 -2.26 -7.74
CA SER A 68 6.02 -0.84 -8.12
C SER A 68 4.96 -0.48 -9.16
N ILE A 69 3.86 -1.23 -9.23
CA ILE A 69 2.79 -1.04 -10.22
C ILE A 69 2.14 0.35 -10.13
N LYS A 70 2.18 0.98 -8.96
CA LYS A 70 1.64 2.33 -8.72
C LYS A 70 2.25 3.39 -9.66
N ARG A 71 3.51 3.19 -10.10
CA ARG A 71 4.18 4.08 -11.08
C ARG A 71 3.51 4.08 -12.46
N HIS A 72 2.68 3.09 -12.75
CA HIS A 72 1.97 2.94 -14.01
C HIS A 72 0.48 3.27 -13.91
N MET A 73 -0.01 3.71 -12.74
CA MET A 73 -1.41 4.11 -12.58
C MET A 73 -1.78 5.24 -13.55
N GLY A 74 -2.97 5.15 -14.12
CA GLY A 74 -3.46 6.13 -15.09
C GLY A 74 -2.76 6.09 -16.46
N THR A 75 -2.07 4.99 -16.78
CA THR A 75 -1.45 4.74 -18.09
C THR A 75 -2.04 3.50 -18.75
N ASP A 76 -1.73 3.28 -20.03
CA ASP A 76 -2.12 2.10 -20.81
C ASP A 76 -1.19 0.88 -20.62
N TYR A 77 -0.29 0.96 -19.63
CA TYR A 77 0.63 -0.12 -19.28
C TYR A 77 -0.14 -1.40 -18.92
N LYS A 78 0.36 -2.53 -19.39
CA LYS A 78 -0.21 -3.85 -19.10
C LYS A 78 0.89 -4.85 -18.76
N VAL A 79 0.61 -5.68 -17.77
CA VAL A 79 1.44 -6.84 -17.44
C VAL A 79 0.76 -8.07 -18.01
N THR A 80 1.49 -8.87 -18.79
CA THR A 80 0.96 -10.12 -19.34
C THR A 80 1.55 -11.32 -18.61
N ILE A 81 0.69 -12.10 -17.97
CA ILE A 81 1.03 -13.33 -17.25
C ILE A 81 0.19 -14.47 -17.85
N ASP A 82 0.84 -15.52 -18.33
CA ASP A 82 0.18 -16.71 -18.91
C ASP A 82 -0.85 -16.38 -20.00
N GLY A 83 -0.57 -15.36 -20.81
CA GLY A 83 -1.47 -14.91 -21.89
C GLY A 83 -2.62 -14.02 -21.44
N LYS A 84 -2.79 -13.79 -20.13
CA LYS A 84 -3.74 -12.81 -19.58
C LYS A 84 -3.03 -11.49 -19.30
N SER A 85 -3.60 -10.40 -19.80
CA SER A 85 -3.09 -9.04 -19.55
C SER A 85 -3.84 -8.40 -18.39
N TYR A 86 -3.09 -7.80 -17.48
CA TYR A 86 -3.58 -7.09 -16.30
C TYR A 86 -3.22 -5.61 -16.39
N THR A 87 -4.16 -4.75 -16.06
CA THR A 87 -3.96 -3.30 -15.92
C THR A 87 -3.34 -2.97 -14.56
N PRO A 88 -2.74 -1.77 -14.38
CA PRO A 88 -2.27 -1.32 -13.07
C PRO A 88 -3.38 -1.31 -12.01
N GLN A 89 -4.61 -0.98 -12.40
CA GLN A 89 -5.79 -0.99 -11.51
C GLN A 89 -6.08 -2.39 -10.98
N GLU A 90 -6.08 -3.41 -11.85
CA GLU A 90 -6.33 -4.80 -11.46
C GLU A 90 -5.24 -5.34 -10.51
N ILE A 91 -3.96 -5.03 -10.77
CA ILE A 91 -2.86 -5.43 -9.88
C ILE A 91 -2.97 -4.70 -8.53
N SER A 92 -3.26 -3.40 -8.55
CA SER A 92 -3.47 -2.62 -7.33
C SER A 92 -4.68 -3.10 -6.53
N ALA A 93 -5.74 -3.52 -7.22
CA ALA A 93 -6.93 -4.10 -6.59
C ALA A 93 -6.60 -5.39 -5.82
N MET A 94 -5.68 -6.24 -6.31
CA MET A 94 -5.24 -7.43 -5.59
C MET A 94 -4.56 -7.08 -4.27
N ILE A 95 -3.74 -6.00 -4.26
CA ILE A 95 -3.12 -5.49 -3.02
C ILE A 95 -4.22 -4.98 -2.06
N LEU A 96 -5.17 -4.20 -2.57
CA LEU A 96 -6.29 -3.68 -1.77
C LEU A 96 -7.17 -4.80 -1.20
N GLN A 97 -7.40 -5.88 -1.96
CA GLN A 97 -8.11 -7.07 -1.46
C GLN A 97 -7.39 -7.72 -0.28
N LYS A 98 -6.06 -7.85 -0.34
CA LYS A 98 -5.26 -8.38 0.78
C LYS A 98 -5.41 -7.49 2.02
N LEU A 99 -5.26 -6.17 1.88
CA LEU A 99 -5.42 -5.23 2.99
C LEU A 99 -6.83 -5.25 3.58
N LYS A 100 -7.86 -5.36 2.72
CA LYS A 100 -9.25 -5.54 3.13
C LYS A 100 -9.43 -6.84 3.93
N ALA A 101 -8.90 -7.96 3.43
CA ALA A 101 -9.00 -9.25 4.11
C ALA A 101 -8.29 -9.25 5.48
N ASP A 102 -7.11 -8.60 5.57
CA ASP A 102 -6.40 -8.41 6.84
C ASP A 102 -7.22 -7.56 7.82
N ALA A 103 -7.84 -6.48 7.33
CA ALA A 103 -8.71 -5.62 8.13
C ALA A 103 -9.98 -6.38 8.61
N GLU A 104 -10.62 -7.15 7.75
CA GLU A 104 -11.78 -8.00 8.10
C GLU A 104 -11.40 -9.07 9.13
N SER A 105 -10.22 -9.67 8.99
CA SER A 105 -9.72 -10.64 9.96
C SER A 105 -9.45 -10.02 11.33
N TYR A 106 -8.88 -8.82 11.36
CA TYR A 106 -8.60 -8.07 12.59
C TYR A 106 -9.89 -7.60 13.28
N LEU A 107 -10.83 -7.02 12.51
CA LEU A 107 -12.06 -6.43 13.04
C LEU A 107 -13.15 -7.47 13.36
N GLY A 108 -13.06 -8.68 12.81
CA GLY A 108 -14.08 -9.70 12.93
C GLY A 108 -15.40 -9.39 12.19
N GLU A 109 -15.39 -8.37 11.32
CA GLU A 109 -16.55 -7.95 10.52
C GLU A 109 -16.18 -7.64 9.08
N LYS A 110 -17.17 -7.57 8.18
CA LYS A 110 -16.94 -7.20 6.78
C LYS A 110 -16.62 -5.72 6.64
N VAL A 111 -15.65 -5.42 5.80
CA VAL A 111 -15.24 -4.07 5.41
C VAL A 111 -15.66 -3.79 3.97
N THR A 112 -16.51 -2.80 3.79
CA THR A 112 -17.05 -2.43 2.46
C THR A 112 -16.67 -1.01 2.04
N GLU A 113 -16.13 -0.19 2.93
CA GLU A 113 -15.86 1.22 2.71
C GLU A 113 -14.42 1.58 3.08
N ALA A 114 -13.80 2.46 2.29
CA ALA A 114 -12.43 2.88 2.53
C ALA A 114 -12.18 4.34 2.17
N VAL A 115 -11.17 4.93 2.82
CA VAL A 115 -10.44 6.11 2.38
C VAL A 115 -9.10 5.62 1.84
N ILE A 116 -8.74 6.01 0.61
CA ILE A 116 -7.47 5.58 -0.03
C ILE A 116 -6.63 6.81 -0.33
N THR A 117 -5.32 6.73 -0.07
CA THR A 117 -4.41 7.83 -0.31
C THR A 117 -3.77 7.77 -1.70
N VAL A 118 -3.40 8.95 -2.19
CA VAL A 118 -2.66 9.13 -3.44
C VAL A 118 -1.58 10.19 -3.25
N PRO A 119 -0.47 10.14 -3.99
CA PRO A 119 0.48 11.24 -4.05
C PRO A 119 -0.20 12.55 -4.40
N ALA A 120 0.24 13.66 -3.81
CA ALA A 120 -0.38 14.96 -4.05
C ALA A 120 -0.32 15.36 -5.53
N HIS A 121 0.74 14.96 -6.23
CA HIS A 121 1.00 15.27 -7.65
C HIS A 121 0.35 14.28 -8.63
N PHE A 122 -0.44 13.33 -8.15
CA PHE A 122 -1.23 12.49 -9.06
C PHE A 122 -2.21 13.35 -9.85
N ASN A 123 -2.21 13.13 -11.18
CA ASN A 123 -3.19 13.73 -12.07
C ASN A 123 -4.56 13.04 -11.94
N ASP A 124 -5.56 13.60 -12.58
CA ASP A 124 -6.93 13.09 -12.52
C ASP A 124 -7.05 11.63 -12.95
N ALA A 125 -6.37 11.21 -14.02
CA ALA A 125 -6.34 9.83 -14.49
C ALA A 125 -5.81 8.84 -13.44
N GLN A 126 -4.76 9.22 -12.72
CA GLN A 126 -4.16 8.39 -11.69
C GLN A 126 -5.07 8.29 -10.45
N ARG A 127 -5.78 9.37 -10.09
CA ARG A 127 -6.78 9.40 -9.02
C ARG A 127 -7.97 8.52 -9.34
N GLN A 128 -8.52 8.64 -10.55
CA GLN A 128 -9.62 7.81 -11.00
C GLN A 128 -9.21 6.33 -11.05
N ALA A 129 -8.03 6.01 -11.60
CA ALA A 129 -7.50 4.64 -11.62
C ALA A 129 -7.35 4.05 -10.21
N THR A 130 -6.99 4.86 -9.21
CA THR A 130 -6.93 4.42 -7.81
C THR A 130 -8.32 4.13 -7.25
N LYS A 131 -9.30 4.98 -7.57
CA LYS A 131 -10.71 4.77 -7.19
C LYS A 131 -11.28 3.50 -7.82
N ASP A 132 -10.97 3.26 -9.10
CA ASP A 132 -11.37 2.05 -9.83
C ASP A 132 -10.75 0.79 -9.22
N ALA A 133 -9.47 0.84 -8.83
CA ALA A 133 -8.81 -0.26 -8.13
C ALA A 133 -9.52 -0.60 -6.81
N GLY A 134 -9.96 0.42 -6.05
CA GLY A 134 -10.78 0.24 -4.85
C GLY A 134 -12.11 -0.45 -5.15
N LYS A 135 -12.82 -0.01 -6.20
CA LYS A 135 -14.08 -0.61 -6.65
C LYS A 135 -13.88 -2.08 -7.07
N ILE A 136 -12.83 -2.39 -7.83
CA ILE A 136 -12.47 -3.76 -8.24
C ILE A 136 -12.18 -4.63 -7.00
N ALA A 137 -11.55 -4.06 -5.96
CA ALA A 137 -11.31 -4.76 -4.69
C ALA A 137 -12.57 -4.95 -3.83
N GLY A 138 -13.74 -4.49 -4.28
CA GLY A 138 -14.99 -4.56 -3.53
C GLY A 138 -15.08 -3.55 -2.39
N LEU A 139 -14.44 -2.38 -2.55
CA LEU A 139 -14.49 -1.26 -1.63
C LEU A 139 -15.23 -0.07 -2.26
N ASP A 140 -16.20 0.49 -1.53
CA ASP A 140 -16.74 1.80 -1.82
C ASP A 140 -15.75 2.86 -1.32
N VAL A 141 -15.07 3.52 -2.25
CA VAL A 141 -14.06 4.54 -1.95
C VAL A 141 -14.74 5.84 -1.62
N LYS A 142 -14.94 6.10 -0.32
CA LYS A 142 -15.62 7.31 0.20
C LYS A 142 -14.84 8.58 -0.06
N ARG A 143 -13.52 8.49 -0.01
CA ARG A 143 -12.62 9.62 -0.24
C ARG A 143 -11.29 9.16 -0.82
N ILE A 144 -10.79 9.90 -1.80
CA ILE A 144 -9.38 9.93 -2.15
C ILE A 144 -8.76 11.12 -1.41
N ILE A 145 -7.68 10.90 -0.66
CA ILE A 145 -6.97 11.95 0.10
C ILE A 145 -5.50 11.97 -0.31
N ASN A 146 -4.90 13.15 -0.36
CA ASN A 146 -3.48 13.27 -0.65
C ASN A 146 -2.63 12.76 0.52
N GLU A 147 -1.53 12.04 0.22
CA GLU A 147 -0.61 11.46 1.21
C GLU A 147 -0.08 12.50 2.20
N PRO A 148 0.42 13.69 1.76
CA PRO A 148 0.87 14.71 2.70
C PRO A 148 -0.25 15.31 3.56
N THR A 149 -1.48 15.41 3.02
CA THR A 149 -2.65 15.87 3.77
C THR A 149 -3.05 14.86 4.85
N ALA A 150 -3.00 13.56 4.53
CA ALA A 150 -3.21 12.50 5.50
C ALA A 150 -2.14 12.52 6.60
N ALA A 151 -0.86 12.68 6.24
CA ALA A 151 0.22 12.80 7.22
C ALA A 151 0.06 14.02 8.14
N ALA A 152 -0.37 15.17 7.58
CA ALA A 152 -0.68 16.36 8.37
C ALA A 152 -1.86 16.12 9.32
N LEU A 153 -2.88 15.40 8.91
CA LEU A 153 -4.01 15.01 9.76
C LEU A 153 -3.56 14.11 10.93
N ALA A 154 -2.69 13.13 10.65
CA ALA A 154 -2.10 12.29 11.69
C ALA A 154 -1.28 13.10 12.71
N TYR A 155 -0.55 14.12 12.23
CA TYR A 155 0.22 15.01 13.09
C TYR A 155 -0.68 15.98 13.86
N GLY A 156 -1.72 16.54 13.21
CA GLY A 156 -2.56 17.60 13.74
C GLY A 156 -3.48 17.19 14.87
N LEU A 157 -3.78 15.88 15.03
CA LEU A 157 -4.64 15.40 16.14
C LEU A 157 -4.07 15.74 17.53
N ASP A 158 -2.75 15.81 17.66
CA ASP A 158 -2.07 16.06 18.93
C ASP A 158 -1.54 17.51 19.04
N ASN A 159 -1.83 18.38 18.06
CA ASN A 159 -1.24 19.72 17.97
C ASN A 159 -2.26 20.77 17.52
N ASP A 160 -2.83 21.48 18.50
CA ASP A 160 -3.81 22.56 18.27
C ASP A 160 -3.19 23.93 17.95
N ALA A 161 -1.86 24.06 17.97
CA ALA A 161 -1.21 25.34 17.73
C ALA A 161 -1.21 25.69 16.24
N GLU A 162 -1.64 26.91 15.92
CA GLU A 162 -1.56 27.48 14.57
C GLU A 162 -0.11 27.50 14.09
N GLN A 163 0.17 26.80 13.00
CA GLN A 163 1.51 26.69 12.44
C GLN A 163 1.50 26.32 10.96
N LYS A 164 2.54 26.75 10.25
CA LYS A 164 2.83 26.28 8.89
C LYS A 164 3.84 25.15 8.96
N ILE A 165 3.52 24.05 8.33
CA ILE A 165 4.41 22.88 8.27
C ILE A 165 4.77 22.55 6.84
N MET A 166 5.94 21.97 6.65
CA MET A 166 6.32 21.30 5.40
C MET A 166 6.19 19.80 5.59
N VAL A 167 5.46 19.13 4.71
CA VAL A 167 5.50 17.66 4.58
C VAL A 167 6.42 17.33 3.41
N TYR A 168 7.52 16.64 3.70
CA TYR A 168 8.48 16.14 2.74
C TYR A 168 8.30 14.63 2.64
N ASP A 169 7.66 14.19 1.56
CA ASP A 169 7.31 12.80 1.33
C ASP A 169 8.18 12.21 0.23
N LEU A 170 9.16 11.39 0.61
CA LEU A 170 10.00 10.63 -0.30
C LEU A 170 9.66 9.14 -0.14
N GLY A 171 8.75 8.69 -0.97
CA GLY A 171 8.28 7.31 -1.02
C GLY A 171 9.19 6.37 -1.81
N GLY A 172 8.64 5.22 -2.21
CA GLY A 172 9.35 4.25 -3.07
C GLY A 172 9.41 4.68 -4.53
N GLY A 173 8.40 5.40 -5.03
CA GLY A 173 8.26 5.75 -6.44
C GLY A 173 8.04 7.22 -6.76
N THR A 174 7.61 8.01 -5.78
CA THR A 174 7.25 9.43 -5.94
C THR A 174 7.90 10.26 -4.85
N PHE A 175 8.12 11.53 -5.16
CA PHE A 175 8.50 12.58 -4.23
C PHE A 175 7.46 13.68 -4.27
N ASP A 176 6.90 14.02 -3.12
CA ASP A 176 5.97 15.13 -2.93
C ASP A 176 6.44 16.04 -1.80
N VAL A 177 6.22 17.33 -1.95
CA VAL A 177 6.40 18.32 -0.90
C VAL A 177 5.18 19.22 -0.84
N SER A 178 4.59 19.36 0.35
CA SER A 178 3.42 20.22 0.57
C SER A 178 3.68 21.19 1.72
N ILE A 179 3.25 22.42 1.54
CA ILE A 179 3.19 23.45 2.58
C ILE A 179 1.77 23.49 3.08
N ILE A 180 1.59 23.26 4.36
CA ILE A 180 0.29 23.06 4.98
C ILE A 180 0.18 23.98 6.20
N GLU A 181 -0.94 24.69 6.33
CA GLU A 181 -1.30 25.45 7.51
C GLU A 181 -2.27 24.64 8.38
N ILE A 182 -1.95 24.54 9.64
CA ILE A 182 -2.77 23.84 10.65
C ILE A 182 -3.17 24.89 11.68
N GLY A 183 -4.45 24.99 11.99
CA GLY A 183 -4.96 25.89 13.02
C GLY A 183 -6.48 25.91 13.06
N ASP A 184 -7.06 26.24 14.22
CA ASP A 184 -8.51 26.41 14.42
C ASP A 184 -9.41 25.27 13.88
N GLY A 185 -8.93 24.03 13.94
CA GLY A 185 -9.65 22.87 13.39
C GLY A 185 -9.63 22.80 11.86
N VAL A 186 -8.74 23.53 11.18
CA VAL A 186 -8.55 23.50 9.72
C VAL A 186 -7.14 23.00 9.39
N ILE A 187 -7.06 22.15 8.41
CA ILE A 187 -5.81 21.75 7.74
C ILE A 187 -5.94 22.22 6.30
N GLU A 188 -5.19 23.24 5.94
CA GLU A 188 -5.22 23.86 4.61
C GLU A 188 -3.89 23.65 3.90
N VAL A 189 -3.94 23.06 2.72
CA VAL A 189 -2.78 22.98 1.83
C VAL A 189 -2.62 24.31 1.12
N LEU A 190 -1.51 24.99 1.36
CA LEU A 190 -1.19 26.27 0.71
C LEU A 190 -0.58 26.07 -0.67
N ALA A 191 0.32 25.09 -0.79
CA ALA A 191 0.94 24.72 -2.06
C ALA A 191 1.47 23.29 -2.00
N THR A 192 1.53 22.64 -3.17
CA THR A 192 2.19 21.35 -3.36
C THR A 192 3.05 21.36 -4.62
N ASN A 193 4.15 20.61 -4.60
CA ASN A 193 5.02 20.38 -5.75
C ASN A 193 5.65 18.99 -5.61
N GLY A 194 6.20 18.41 -6.69
CA GLY A 194 6.76 17.06 -6.60
C GLY A 194 7.36 16.54 -7.90
N ASP A 195 7.80 15.28 -7.83
CA ASP A 195 8.34 14.51 -8.95
C ASP A 195 7.75 13.09 -8.89
N THR A 196 6.87 12.75 -9.81
CA THR A 196 6.16 11.47 -9.86
C THR A 196 7.05 10.29 -10.30
N HIS A 197 8.32 10.54 -10.61
CA HIS A 197 9.31 9.56 -11.04
C HIS A 197 10.62 9.66 -10.23
N LEU A 198 10.52 10.01 -8.96
CA LEU A 198 11.63 10.06 -8.02
C LEU A 198 11.24 9.37 -6.71
N GLY A 199 11.94 8.31 -6.35
CA GLY A 199 11.68 7.57 -5.12
C GLY A 199 12.73 6.49 -4.85
N GLY A 200 12.54 5.73 -3.78
CA GLY A 200 13.47 4.70 -3.30
C GLY A 200 13.92 3.69 -4.34
N ASP A 201 13.03 3.36 -5.30
CA ASP A 201 13.35 2.45 -6.41
C ASP A 201 14.47 3.01 -7.32
N ASP A 202 14.53 4.34 -7.48
CA ASP A 202 15.57 4.97 -8.29
C ASP A 202 16.93 4.91 -7.60
N PHE A 203 16.94 5.01 -6.26
CA PHE A 203 18.15 4.81 -5.45
C PHE A 203 18.62 3.36 -5.52
N ASP A 204 17.71 2.39 -5.46
CA ASP A 204 18.03 0.97 -5.60
C ASP A 204 18.58 0.66 -7.00
N ASN A 205 18.03 1.28 -8.04
CA ASN A 205 18.54 1.14 -9.41
C ASN A 205 19.97 1.66 -9.53
N LYS A 206 20.31 2.81 -8.92
CA LYS A 206 21.70 3.35 -8.91
C LYS A 206 22.68 2.35 -8.29
N ILE A 207 22.33 1.73 -7.17
CA ILE A 207 23.17 0.71 -6.54
C ILE A 207 23.25 -0.53 -7.44
N THR A 208 22.13 -0.98 -8.00
CA THR A 208 22.06 -2.14 -8.89
C THR A 208 22.97 -1.96 -10.12
N ASP A 209 22.87 -0.81 -10.78
CA ASP A 209 23.71 -0.47 -11.95
C ASP A 209 25.21 -0.42 -11.60
N TRP A 210 25.52 0.12 -10.42
CA TRP A 210 26.88 0.10 -9.91
C TRP A 210 27.39 -1.33 -9.67
N LEU A 211 26.58 -2.20 -9.03
CA LEU A 211 26.95 -3.60 -8.79
C LEU A 211 27.16 -4.37 -10.10
N VAL A 212 26.29 -4.16 -11.10
CA VAL A 212 26.48 -4.76 -12.45
C VAL A 212 27.77 -4.29 -13.07
N SER A 213 28.09 -2.99 -12.97
CA SER A 213 29.32 -2.43 -13.51
C SER A 213 30.57 -2.98 -12.83
N GLU A 214 30.58 -3.03 -11.48
CA GLU A 214 31.72 -3.56 -10.73
C GLU A 214 31.95 -5.05 -10.98
N PHE A 215 30.88 -5.84 -11.05
CA PHE A 215 30.97 -7.26 -11.38
C PHE A 215 31.49 -7.48 -12.79
N LYS A 216 31.02 -6.69 -13.76
CA LYS A 216 31.52 -6.75 -15.15
C LYS A 216 33.00 -6.39 -15.25
N LYS A 217 33.48 -5.43 -14.45
CA LYS A 217 34.92 -5.08 -14.39
C LYS A 217 35.77 -6.20 -13.79
N ALA A 218 35.26 -6.85 -12.73
CA ALA A 218 36.00 -7.88 -12.00
C ALA A 218 35.99 -9.24 -12.72
N GLU A 219 34.84 -9.65 -13.25
CA GLU A 219 34.61 -11.03 -13.75
C GLU A 219 34.39 -11.08 -15.28
N GLY A 220 34.29 -9.92 -15.96
CA GLY A 220 34.04 -9.85 -17.41
C GLY A 220 32.61 -10.25 -17.84
N VAL A 221 31.70 -10.49 -16.88
CA VAL A 221 30.33 -10.96 -17.12
C VAL A 221 29.32 -9.85 -16.89
N ASP A 222 28.38 -9.69 -17.82
CA ASP A 222 27.29 -8.72 -17.71
C ASP A 222 26.05 -9.38 -17.10
N LEU A 223 25.71 -9.02 -15.86
CA LEU A 223 24.55 -9.54 -15.13
C LEU A 223 23.22 -8.88 -15.55
N SER A 224 23.23 -7.82 -16.33
CA SER A 224 22.02 -7.11 -16.73
C SER A 224 21.05 -7.94 -17.59
N THR A 225 21.55 -8.97 -18.24
CA THR A 225 20.77 -9.88 -19.09
C THR A 225 20.23 -11.12 -18.35
N ASP A 226 20.71 -11.39 -17.15
CA ASP A 226 20.25 -12.49 -16.29
C ASP A 226 19.19 -11.98 -15.31
N LYS A 227 17.94 -12.29 -15.59
CA LYS A 227 16.79 -11.80 -14.79
C LYS A 227 16.86 -12.25 -13.33
N MET A 228 17.34 -13.46 -13.06
CA MET A 228 17.46 -13.97 -11.69
C MET A 228 18.59 -13.25 -10.94
N ALA A 229 19.73 -13.08 -11.59
CA ALA A 229 20.84 -12.31 -11.03
C ALA A 229 20.43 -10.86 -10.78
N LEU A 230 19.75 -10.24 -11.76
CA LEU A 230 19.28 -8.85 -11.64
C LEU A 230 18.28 -8.67 -10.49
N GLN A 231 17.36 -9.63 -10.29
CA GLN A 231 16.42 -9.59 -9.16
C GLN A 231 17.16 -9.70 -7.81
N ARG A 232 18.13 -10.61 -7.71
CA ARG A 232 18.98 -10.73 -6.51
C ARG A 232 19.79 -9.46 -6.23
N LEU A 233 20.31 -8.82 -7.28
CA LEU A 233 21.01 -7.55 -7.16
C LEU A 233 20.09 -6.43 -6.65
N ARG A 234 18.85 -6.33 -7.14
CA ARG A 234 17.86 -5.35 -6.68
C ARG A 234 17.49 -5.54 -5.22
N GLU A 235 17.25 -6.78 -4.79
CA GLU A 235 16.97 -7.08 -3.38
C GLU A 235 18.14 -6.73 -2.46
N ALA A 236 19.36 -7.05 -2.91
CA ALA A 236 20.56 -6.68 -2.19
C ALA A 236 20.81 -5.16 -2.15
N ALA A 237 20.47 -4.46 -3.22
CA ALA A 237 20.54 -3.00 -3.30
C ALA A 237 19.55 -2.34 -2.33
N GLU A 238 18.28 -2.77 -2.31
CA GLU A 238 17.27 -2.30 -1.35
C GLU A 238 17.74 -2.53 0.09
N LYS A 239 18.24 -3.74 0.38
CA LYS A 239 18.78 -4.08 1.69
C LYS A 239 19.94 -3.17 2.08
N ALA A 240 20.92 -3.00 1.18
CA ALA A 240 22.09 -2.15 1.41
C ALA A 240 21.69 -0.68 1.66
N LYS A 241 20.76 -0.13 0.88
CA LYS A 241 20.19 1.21 1.10
C LYS A 241 19.61 1.35 2.51
N LYS A 242 18.82 0.37 2.95
CA LYS A 242 18.24 0.36 4.30
C LYS A 242 19.31 0.30 5.39
N GLU A 243 20.29 -0.56 5.26
CA GLU A 243 21.40 -0.70 6.22
C GLU A 243 22.24 0.58 6.31
N LEU A 244 22.53 1.24 5.18
CA LEU A 244 23.28 2.50 5.13
C LEU A 244 22.50 3.69 5.72
N SER A 245 21.21 3.57 6.02
CA SER A 245 20.47 4.57 6.79
C SER A 245 20.92 4.64 8.27
N THR A 246 21.59 3.61 8.76
CA THR A 246 22.10 3.54 10.14
C THR A 246 23.60 3.25 10.21
N ALA A 247 24.12 2.40 9.32
CA ALA A 247 25.52 2.02 9.26
C ALA A 247 26.31 2.92 8.29
N THR A 248 27.63 3.00 8.44
CA THR A 248 28.52 3.72 7.51
C THR A 248 29.01 2.84 6.35
N THR A 249 28.89 1.52 6.51
CA THR A 249 29.29 0.52 5.51
C THR A 249 28.35 -0.67 5.57
N THR A 250 28.17 -1.35 4.44
CA THR A 250 27.46 -2.63 4.35
C THR A 250 28.21 -3.57 3.38
N ASN A 251 28.14 -4.87 3.65
CA ASN A 251 28.68 -5.87 2.74
C ASN A 251 27.56 -6.52 1.94
N ILE A 252 27.71 -6.51 0.62
CA ILE A 252 26.81 -7.15 -0.32
C ILE A 252 27.46 -8.45 -0.78
N ASN A 253 26.99 -9.56 -0.23
CA ASN A 253 27.51 -10.90 -0.53
C ASN A 253 26.41 -11.74 -1.19
N LEU A 254 26.60 -12.06 -2.47
CA LEU A 254 25.68 -12.87 -3.29
C LEU A 254 26.44 -14.08 -3.86
N PRO A 255 26.51 -15.18 -3.11
CA PRO A 255 27.14 -16.40 -3.58
C PRO A 255 26.34 -16.98 -4.76
N PHE A 256 27.08 -17.60 -5.72
CA PHE A 256 26.48 -18.22 -6.91
C PHE A 256 25.54 -17.26 -7.66
N ILE A 257 26.01 -16.01 -7.90
CA ILE A 257 25.20 -15.01 -8.60
C ILE A 257 24.95 -15.39 -10.06
N THR A 258 25.94 -16.01 -10.69
CA THR A 258 25.86 -16.58 -12.05
C THR A 258 26.83 -17.73 -12.21
N ALA A 259 26.73 -18.48 -13.32
CA ALA A 259 27.63 -19.54 -13.69
C ALA A 259 28.24 -19.30 -15.08
N THR A 260 29.53 -19.52 -15.23
CA THR A 260 30.27 -19.43 -16.50
C THR A 260 30.87 -20.77 -16.86
N ALA A 261 31.51 -20.87 -18.03
CA ALA A 261 32.25 -22.06 -18.43
C ALA A 261 33.40 -22.39 -17.45
N GLU A 262 33.90 -21.41 -16.71
CA GLU A 262 34.96 -21.56 -15.71
C GLU A 262 34.42 -21.97 -14.33
N GLY A 263 33.12 -22.03 -14.16
CA GLY A 263 32.43 -22.37 -12.92
C GLY A 263 31.53 -21.26 -12.35
N PRO A 264 31.04 -21.47 -11.13
CA PRO A 264 30.18 -20.48 -10.48
C PRO A 264 30.97 -19.22 -10.11
N LYS A 265 30.31 -18.05 -10.26
CA LYS A 265 30.85 -16.76 -9.88
C LYS A 265 30.05 -16.19 -8.68
N HIS A 266 30.75 -15.43 -7.86
CA HIS A 266 30.23 -14.86 -6.64
C HIS A 266 30.44 -13.34 -6.64
N LEU A 267 29.49 -12.59 -6.09
CA LEU A 267 29.68 -11.17 -5.83
C LEU A 267 29.88 -10.97 -4.32
N ASP A 268 30.99 -10.34 -3.96
CA ASP A 268 31.29 -9.92 -2.59
C ASP A 268 31.92 -8.53 -2.64
N ILE A 269 31.15 -7.50 -2.26
CA ILE A 269 31.56 -6.12 -2.37
C ILE A 269 31.06 -5.30 -1.18
N THR A 270 31.91 -4.42 -0.67
CA THR A 270 31.54 -3.49 0.39
C THR A 270 31.08 -2.17 -0.23
N LEU A 271 29.87 -1.74 0.13
CA LEU A 271 29.32 -0.42 -0.19
C LEU A 271 29.42 0.49 1.04
N THR A 272 30.10 1.62 0.89
CA THR A 272 30.17 2.65 1.93
C THR A 272 29.05 3.67 1.74
N ARG A 273 28.62 4.34 2.84
CA ARG A 273 27.66 5.46 2.76
C ARG A 273 28.16 6.57 1.83
N ALA A 274 29.44 6.94 1.93
CA ALA A 274 30.02 7.95 1.05
C ALA A 274 29.91 7.57 -0.44
N LYS A 275 30.09 6.29 -0.79
CA LYS A 275 29.89 5.83 -2.17
C LYS A 275 28.41 5.83 -2.56
N PHE A 276 27.51 5.43 -1.66
CA PHE A 276 26.08 5.53 -1.88
C PHE A 276 25.64 6.99 -2.12
N ASP A 277 26.13 7.93 -1.30
CA ASP A 277 25.81 9.36 -1.44
C ASP A 277 26.33 9.91 -2.77
N GLU A 278 27.55 9.51 -3.21
CA GLU A 278 28.08 9.86 -4.53
C GLU A 278 27.20 9.35 -5.67
N LEU A 279 26.78 8.07 -5.61
CA LEU A 279 25.95 7.43 -6.63
C LEU A 279 24.55 8.05 -6.77
N THR A 280 24.02 8.61 -5.68
CA THR A 280 22.64 9.08 -5.58
C THR A 280 22.50 10.60 -5.44
N LEU A 281 23.62 11.33 -5.56
CA LEU A 281 23.65 12.79 -5.41
C LEU A 281 22.66 13.50 -6.33
N ASP A 282 22.59 13.09 -7.59
CA ASP A 282 21.67 13.66 -8.58
C ASP A 282 20.19 13.47 -8.18
N LEU A 283 19.82 12.34 -7.55
CA LEU A 283 18.47 12.07 -7.10
C LEU A 283 18.09 12.97 -5.91
N ILE A 284 19.01 13.12 -4.95
CA ILE A 284 18.80 14.01 -3.80
C ILE A 284 18.70 15.47 -4.26
N GLU A 285 19.55 15.91 -5.19
CA GLU A 285 19.49 17.27 -5.71
C GLU A 285 18.19 17.59 -6.44
N ARG A 286 17.57 16.61 -7.11
CA ARG A 286 16.25 16.77 -7.74
C ARG A 286 15.15 17.16 -6.77
N THR A 287 15.25 16.83 -5.48
CA THR A 287 14.25 17.22 -4.48
C THR A 287 14.27 18.72 -4.15
N ALA A 288 15.37 19.42 -4.41
CA ALA A 288 15.54 20.84 -4.05
C ALA A 288 14.57 21.76 -4.82
N ILE A 289 14.39 21.52 -6.12
CA ILE A 289 13.54 22.37 -6.97
C ILE A 289 12.07 22.33 -6.53
N PRO A 290 11.45 21.15 -6.32
CA PRO A 290 10.08 21.09 -5.78
C PRO A 290 9.93 21.78 -4.42
N VAL A 291 10.89 21.63 -3.51
CA VAL A 291 10.86 22.31 -2.20
C VAL A 291 10.85 23.85 -2.36
N GLN A 292 11.74 24.38 -3.20
CA GLN A 292 11.80 25.83 -3.47
C GLN A 292 10.51 26.33 -4.14
N ASN A 293 9.98 25.57 -5.08
CA ASN A 293 8.74 25.93 -5.77
C ASN A 293 7.55 25.93 -4.80
N ALA A 294 7.41 24.92 -3.93
CA ALA A 294 6.33 24.85 -2.96
C ALA A 294 6.34 26.03 -1.98
N LEU A 295 7.52 26.40 -1.46
CA LEU A 295 7.68 27.58 -0.60
C LEU A 295 7.31 28.87 -1.34
N LYS A 296 7.77 29.02 -2.57
CA LYS A 296 7.47 30.18 -3.42
C LYS A 296 5.97 30.28 -3.73
N ASP A 297 5.33 29.18 -4.11
CA ASP A 297 3.91 29.15 -4.45
C ASP A 297 3.03 29.39 -3.22
N ALA A 298 3.45 28.95 -2.04
CA ALA A 298 2.82 29.27 -0.76
C ALA A 298 3.06 30.73 -0.28
N GLY A 299 3.92 31.47 -0.96
CA GLY A 299 4.27 32.86 -0.60
C GLY A 299 5.03 33.00 0.72
N ILE A 300 5.76 31.95 1.14
CA ILE A 300 6.52 31.92 2.40
C ILE A 300 7.98 31.58 2.17
N THR A 301 8.78 31.75 3.20
CA THR A 301 10.17 31.35 3.27
C THR A 301 10.35 30.17 4.24
N ALA A 302 11.49 29.51 4.21
CA ALA A 302 11.80 28.42 5.14
C ALA A 302 11.75 28.87 6.63
N SER A 303 11.99 30.14 6.93
CA SER A 303 11.92 30.69 8.30
C SER A 303 10.49 30.82 8.83
N ASP A 304 9.48 30.79 7.97
CA ASP A 304 8.08 30.87 8.36
C ASP A 304 7.51 29.48 8.73
N LEU A 305 8.28 28.42 8.50
CA LEU A 305 7.90 27.07 8.86
C LEU A 305 8.04 26.84 10.37
N GLY A 306 7.01 26.31 10.98
CA GLY A 306 7.05 25.82 12.37
C GLY A 306 7.64 24.41 12.48
N LYS A 307 7.48 23.58 11.44
CA LYS A 307 7.93 22.19 11.44
C LYS A 307 8.13 21.62 10.03
N VAL A 308 9.03 20.63 9.94
CA VAL A 308 9.17 19.78 8.75
C VAL A 308 8.89 18.34 9.14
N LEU A 309 7.90 17.72 8.52
CA LEU A 309 7.53 16.30 8.72
C LEU A 309 8.14 15.45 7.61
N LEU A 310 8.74 14.33 7.99
CA LEU A 310 9.25 13.34 7.06
C LEU A 310 8.25 12.21 6.88
N VAL A 311 7.91 11.93 5.64
CA VAL A 311 6.98 10.89 5.22
C VAL A 311 7.63 10.03 4.13
N GLY A 312 7.23 8.77 4.03
CA GLY A 312 7.82 7.81 3.11
C GLY A 312 9.12 7.18 3.62
N GLY A 313 9.27 5.88 3.42
CA GLY A 313 10.39 5.10 3.97
C GLY A 313 11.77 5.58 3.50
N SER A 314 11.86 6.22 2.32
CA SER A 314 13.12 6.75 1.77
C SER A 314 13.63 7.99 2.51
N THR A 315 12.80 8.67 3.31
CA THR A 315 13.25 9.76 4.19
C THR A 315 14.11 9.28 5.37
N ARG A 316 14.22 7.98 5.57
CA ARG A 316 15.16 7.39 6.56
C ARG A 316 16.62 7.52 6.13
N MET A 317 16.89 7.73 4.84
CA MET A 317 18.24 7.97 4.31
C MET A 317 18.83 9.25 4.90
N ILE A 318 20.08 9.16 5.36
CA ILE A 318 20.77 10.28 6.01
C ILE A 318 20.93 11.47 5.05
N ASN A 319 21.33 11.21 3.80
CA ASN A 319 21.50 12.25 2.79
C ASN A 319 20.20 13.01 2.48
N ALA A 320 19.03 12.33 2.52
CA ALA A 320 17.73 12.98 2.39
C ALA A 320 17.44 13.92 3.59
N GLN A 321 17.69 13.46 4.82
CA GLN A 321 17.51 14.28 6.03
C GLN A 321 18.45 15.51 6.05
N GLU A 322 19.71 15.31 5.67
CA GLU A 322 20.70 16.40 5.56
C GLU A 322 20.30 17.41 4.48
N LYS A 323 19.75 16.93 3.35
CA LYS A 323 19.25 17.82 2.29
C LYS A 323 18.08 18.66 2.76
N VAL A 324 17.10 18.07 3.44
CA VAL A 324 15.97 18.80 4.02
C VAL A 324 16.46 19.86 5.01
N LYS A 325 17.39 19.50 5.90
CA LYS A 325 18.00 20.44 6.85
C LYS A 325 18.73 21.57 6.15
N ALA A 326 19.47 21.27 5.08
CA ALA A 326 20.17 22.30 4.29
C ALA A 326 19.21 23.26 3.59
N LEU A 327 18.05 22.77 3.09
CA LEU A 327 17.05 23.58 2.39
C LEU A 327 16.20 24.44 3.33
N THR A 328 15.92 23.94 4.55
CA THR A 328 14.98 24.58 5.48
C THR A 328 15.65 25.24 6.68
N GLY A 329 16.90 24.90 6.96
CA GLY A 329 17.61 25.32 8.19
C GLY A 329 17.08 24.64 9.46
N MET A 330 16.12 23.71 9.35
CA MET A 330 15.46 23.06 10.46
C MET A 330 15.82 21.58 10.55
N GLU A 331 15.89 21.05 11.78
CA GLU A 331 15.97 19.61 11.99
C GLU A 331 14.60 18.99 11.70
N PRO A 332 14.51 18.01 10.76
CA PRO A 332 13.24 17.37 10.45
C PRO A 332 12.66 16.63 11.65
N SER A 333 11.34 16.71 11.84
CA SER A 333 10.64 16.02 12.90
C SER A 333 10.55 14.51 12.65
N LYS A 334 10.79 13.73 13.72
CA LYS A 334 10.63 12.26 13.74
C LYS A 334 9.44 11.83 14.59
N SER A 335 8.47 12.74 14.83
CA SER A 335 7.31 12.47 15.68
C SER A 335 6.30 11.50 15.06
N ILE A 336 6.29 11.37 13.74
CA ILE A 336 5.43 10.42 13.00
C ILE A 336 6.31 9.32 12.44
N ASN A 337 5.82 8.07 12.51
CA ASN A 337 6.46 6.98 11.78
C ASN A 337 6.24 7.20 10.27
N PRO A 338 7.31 7.38 9.48
CA PRO A 338 7.18 7.72 8.06
C PRO A 338 6.52 6.62 7.20
N ASP A 339 6.43 5.40 7.72
CA ASP A 339 5.78 4.26 7.03
C ASP A 339 4.30 4.09 7.40
N GLU A 340 3.80 4.77 8.44
CA GLU A 340 2.46 4.56 8.99
C GLU A 340 1.61 5.84 9.02
N GLY A 341 2.25 7.02 9.07
CA GLY A 341 1.58 8.30 9.28
C GLY A 341 0.47 8.59 8.27
N VAL A 342 0.69 8.20 7.01
CA VAL A 342 -0.29 8.37 5.92
C VAL A 342 -1.52 7.49 6.14
N ALA A 343 -1.33 6.21 6.48
CA ALA A 343 -2.45 5.30 6.77
C ALA A 343 -3.23 5.74 8.02
N ILE A 344 -2.52 6.20 9.05
CA ILE A 344 -3.14 6.78 10.27
C ILE A 344 -4.04 7.94 9.91
N GLY A 345 -3.56 8.90 9.11
CA GLY A 345 -4.38 10.04 8.67
C GLY A 345 -5.57 9.63 7.82
N ALA A 346 -5.41 8.65 6.93
CA ALA A 346 -6.52 8.08 6.16
C ALA A 346 -7.55 7.39 7.08
N GLY A 347 -7.09 6.68 8.12
CA GLY A 347 -7.95 6.08 9.15
C GLY A 347 -8.76 7.10 9.93
N ILE A 348 -8.13 8.21 10.33
CA ILE A 348 -8.80 9.35 10.99
C ILE A 348 -9.89 9.92 10.08
N GLN A 349 -9.59 10.14 8.80
CA GLN A 349 -10.57 10.60 7.81
C GLN A 349 -11.72 9.59 7.65
N GLY A 350 -11.44 8.30 7.68
CA GLY A 350 -12.47 7.24 7.69
C GLY A 350 -13.36 7.31 8.92
N GLY A 351 -12.78 7.47 10.10
CA GLY A 351 -13.51 7.65 11.37
C GLY A 351 -14.39 8.88 11.36
N LYS A 352 -13.92 10.00 10.81
CA LYS A 352 -14.71 11.21 10.62
C LYS A 352 -15.94 10.97 9.72
N LEU A 353 -15.75 10.28 8.59
CA LEU A 353 -16.83 9.97 7.64
C LEU A 353 -17.85 8.98 8.22
N SER A 354 -17.44 8.08 9.11
CA SER A 354 -18.33 7.15 9.82
C SER A 354 -18.99 7.76 11.07
N GLY A 355 -18.58 8.98 11.49
CA GLY A 355 -19.08 9.62 12.68
C GLY A 355 -18.53 9.02 13.98
N GLU A 356 -17.40 8.33 13.94
CA GLU A 356 -16.70 7.83 15.15
C GLU A 356 -16.12 8.99 15.95
N GLY A 357 -16.36 8.98 17.27
CA GLY A 357 -15.80 9.97 18.18
C GLY A 357 -14.27 9.94 18.21
N GLY A 358 -13.64 11.11 18.48
CA GLY A 358 -12.18 11.24 18.55
C GLY A 358 -11.49 11.62 17.25
N ALA A 359 -12.18 11.56 16.11
CA ALA A 359 -11.63 12.00 14.82
C ALA A 359 -11.61 13.53 14.62
N GLY A 360 -12.23 14.29 15.56
CA GLY A 360 -12.34 15.75 15.51
C GLY A 360 -13.17 16.28 14.33
N ASP A 361 -13.59 17.53 14.41
CA ASP A 361 -14.26 18.25 13.31
C ASP A 361 -13.26 19.02 12.43
N VAL A 362 -12.11 18.40 12.12
CA VAL A 362 -11.07 19.04 11.31
C VAL A 362 -11.52 19.17 9.86
N LEU A 363 -11.56 20.39 9.34
CA LEU A 363 -11.82 20.67 7.93
C LEU A 363 -10.53 20.48 7.12
N LEU A 364 -10.59 19.65 6.08
CA LEU A 364 -9.47 19.47 5.15
C LEU A 364 -9.72 20.27 3.87
N LEU A 365 -8.83 21.18 3.55
CA LEU A 365 -8.81 21.95 2.31
C LEU A 365 -7.54 21.58 1.53
N ASP A 366 -7.73 20.86 0.43
CA ASP A 366 -6.65 20.43 -0.45
C ASP A 366 -6.58 21.32 -1.70
N VAL A 367 -5.57 21.10 -2.57
CA VAL A 367 -5.37 21.90 -3.78
C VAL A 367 -5.20 21.03 -5.01
N THR A 368 -5.54 21.59 -6.20
CA THR A 368 -5.18 20.95 -7.46
C THR A 368 -3.67 21.14 -7.73
N PRO A 369 -2.92 20.07 -8.06
CA PRO A 369 -1.45 20.17 -8.17
C PRO A 369 -0.98 20.85 -9.45
N LEU A 370 -1.81 20.87 -10.50
CA LEU A 370 -1.48 21.37 -11.82
C LEU A 370 -2.60 22.24 -12.38
N SER A 371 -2.25 23.24 -13.20
CA SER A 371 -3.20 24.09 -13.89
C SER A 371 -4.04 23.32 -14.89
N LEU A 372 -5.31 23.70 -15.03
CA LEU A 372 -6.27 23.15 -15.98
C LEU A 372 -6.62 24.18 -17.02
N SER A 373 -6.54 23.79 -18.29
CA SER A 373 -6.69 24.66 -19.44
C SER A 373 -7.51 24.00 -20.54
N ILE A 374 -8.04 24.81 -21.47
CA ILE A 374 -8.52 24.35 -22.76
C ILE A 374 -7.62 24.86 -23.87
N GLU A 375 -7.56 24.11 -24.97
CA GLU A 375 -6.92 24.58 -26.19
C GLU A 375 -7.77 25.66 -26.86
N THR A 376 -7.14 26.79 -27.17
CA THR A 376 -7.77 27.90 -27.91
C THR A 376 -7.04 28.16 -29.22
N MET A 377 -7.49 29.15 -29.97
CA MET A 377 -6.97 29.47 -31.30
C MET A 377 -5.44 29.62 -31.27
N GLY A 378 -4.76 28.96 -32.24
CA GLY A 378 -3.29 28.94 -32.30
C GLY A 378 -2.64 27.85 -31.42
N GLY A 379 -3.41 26.91 -30.84
CA GLY A 379 -2.89 25.82 -29.99
C GLY A 379 -2.48 26.29 -28.60
N VAL A 380 -2.95 27.47 -28.18
CA VAL A 380 -2.62 28.04 -26.85
C VAL A 380 -3.43 27.36 -25.76
N ALA A 381 -2.79 27.02 -24.64
CA ALA A 381 -3.44 26.53 -23.43
C ALA A 381 -3.98 27.72 -22.62
N THR A 382 -5.28 27.99 -22.71
CA THR A 382 -5.93 29.05 -21.93
C THR A 382 -6.36 28.49 -20.57
N ARG A 383 -5.76 28.99 -19.49
CA ARG A 383 -5.99 28.52 -18.14
C ARG A 383 -7.32 29.01 -17.59
N LEU A 384 -8.08 28.07 -16.99
CA LEU A 384 -9.29 28.35 -16.22
C LEU A 384 -9.05 28.14 -14.72
N ILE A 385 -8.29 27.13 -14.35
CA ILE A 385 -7.93 26.84 -12.95
C ILE A 385 -6.40 26.83 -12.87
N GLU A 386 -5.87 27.67 -11.98
CA GLU A 386 -4.43 27.70 -11.70
C GLU A 386 -4.06 26.56 -10.74
N ARG A 387 -2.82 26.08 -10.83
CA ARG A 387 -2.28 25.15 -9.82
C ARG A 387 -2.38 25.75 -8.43
N ASN A 388 -2.43 24.90 -7.42
CA ASN A 388 -2.62 25.27 -6.02
C ASN A 388 -3.93 26.03 -5.75
N THR A 389 -4.95 25.87 -6.63
CA THR A 389 -6.32 26.33 -6.31
C THR A 389 -6.95 25.34 -5.36
N THR A 390 -7.51 25.85 -4.23
CA THR A 390 -8.20 25.05 -3.22
C THR A 390 -9.37 24.29 -3.83
N ILE A 391 -9.55 23.02 -3.46
CA ILE A 391 -10.63 22.14 -3.89
C ILE A 391 -11.52 21.71 -2.71
N PRO A 392 -12.84 21.47 -2.94
CA PRO A 392 -13.54 21.52 -4.23
C PRO A 392 -13.69 22.94 -4.79
N THR A 393 -13.69 23.05 -6.14
CA THR A 393 -13.83 24.35 -6.81
C THR A 393 -14.56 24.23 -8.14
N LYS A 394 -15.22 25.31 -8.53
CA LYS A 394 -15.91 25.42 -9.81
C LYS A 394 -15.60 26.75 -10.46
N LYS A 395 -15.12 26.76 -11.70
CA LYS A 395 -14.84 27.97 -12.48
C LYS A 395 -15.37 27.86 -13.89
N SER A 396 -15.95 28.95 -14.38
CA SER A 396 -16.50 29.05 -15.72
C SER A 396 -15.87 30.24 -16.45
N GLN A 397 -15.71 30.10 -17.78
CA GLN A 397 -15.29 31.17 -18.67
C GLN A 397 -16.02 31.06 -20.00
N VAL A 398 -16.42 32.21 -20.57
CA VAL A 398 -17.08 32.25 -21.87
C VAL A 398 -16.05 32.38 -22.99
N PHE A 399 -16.16 31.49 -23.96
CA PHE A 399 -15.39 31.46 -25.21
C PHE A 399 -16.31 31.69 -26.39
N SER A 400 -15.74 31.73 -27.60
CA SER A 400 -16.51 31.92 -28.82
C SER A 400 -15.93 31.09 -29.97
N THR A 401 -16.64 31.10 -31.13
CA THR A 401 -16.21 30.41 -32.34
C THR A 401 -15.03 31.12 -33.01
N ALA A 402 -14.14 30.35 -33.64
CA ALA A 402 -12.95 30.83 -34.34
C ALA A 402 -13.20 31.15 -35.85
N ALA A 403 -14.30 30.65 -36.43
CA ALA A 403 -14.66 30.82 -37.82
C ALA A 403 -16.12 31.26 -37.96
N ASP A 404 -16.43 31.90 -39.12
CA ASP A 404 -17.80 32.26 -39.47
C ASP A 404 -18.63 30.99 -39.77
N ASN A 405 -19.89 31.00 -39.34
CA ASN A 405 -20.85 29.89 -39.53
C ASN A 405 -20.35 28.53 -38.94
N GLN A 406 -19.58 28.58 -37.90
CA GLN A 406 -19.12 27.39 -37.20
C GLN A 406 -20.25 26.79 -36.35
N GLU A 407 -20.73 25.60 -36.71
CA GLU A 407 -21.87 24.92 -36.07
C GLU A 407 -21.45 24.00 -34.90
N ALA A 408 -20.16 23.83 -34.65
CA ALA A 408 -19.62 23.01 -33.58
C ALA A 408 -18.28 23.53 -33.09
N VAL A 409 -17.94 23.21 -31.83
CA VAL A 409 -16.61 23.45 -31.24
C VAL A 409 -16.08 22.17 -30.60
N ASP A 410 -14.79 21.91 -30.80
CA ASP A 410 -14.09 20.84 -30.10
C ASP A 410 -13.42 21.43 -28.84
N ILE A 411 -13.74 20.87 -27.71
CA ILE A 411 -13.17 21.26 -26.41
C ILE A 411 -12.06 20.27 -26.08
N HIS A 412 -10.81 20.71 -26.20
CA HIS A 412 -9.63 19.94 -25.84
C HIS A 412 -9.15 20.39 -24.47
N VAL A 413 -9.28 19.52 -23.47
CA VAL A 413 -8.93 19.77 -22.06
C VAL A 413 -7.51 19.27 -21.81
N VAL A 414 -6.68 20.14 -21.25
CA VAL A 414 -5.28 19.84 -20.95
C VAL A 414 -4.89 20.24 -19.54
N GLN A 415 -3.91 19.54 -18.97
CA GLN A 415 -3.36 19.76 -17.64
C GLN A 415 -1.85 20.01 -17.71
N GLY A 416 -1.37 21.04 -17.04
CA GLY A 416 0.05 21.38 -16.96
C GLY A 416 0.32 22.88 -17.09
N GLU A 417 1.61 23.23 -17.03
CA GLU A 417 2.08 24.62 -16.91
C GLU A 417 2.59 25.21 -18.25
N ARG A 418 2.56 24.41 -19.34
CA ARG A 418 3.09 24.85 -20.64
C ARG A 418 2.09 25.77 -21.34
N GLN A 419 2.60 26.71 -22.13
CA GLN A 419 1.77 27.70 -22.84
C GLN A 419 0.97 27.12 -24.02
N PHE A 420 1.43 25.99 -24.60
CA PHE A 420 0.77 25.36 -25.72
C PHE A 420 0.12 24.04 -25.30
N ALA A 421 -1.08 23.78 -25.80
CA ALA A 421 -1.86 22.58 -25.43
C ALA A 421 -1.11 21.28 -25.73
N ARG A 422 -0.42 21.20 -26.88
CA ARG A 422 0.37 20.02 -27.29
C ARG A 422 1.51 19.64 -26.33
N ASP A 423 1.99 20.61 -25.55
CA ASP A 423 3.10 20.44 -24.61
C ASP A 423 2.62 20.12 -23.20
N ASN A 424 1.31 20.01 -23.00
CA ASN A 424 0.63 19.65 -21.76
C ASN A 424 0.01 18.25 -21.85
N LYS A 425 -0.37 17.68 -20.74
CA LYS A 425 -1.07 16.39 -20.68
C LYS A 425 -2.52 16.57 -21.14
N THR A 426 -2.92 15.91 -22.22
CA THR A 426 -4.33 15.82 -22.61
C THR A 426 -5.11 15.03 -21.58
N LEU A 427 -6.17 15.61 -21.04
CA LEU A 427 -7.12 14.95 -20.14
C LEU A 427 -8.31 14.37 -20.90
N GLY A 428 -8.77 15.05 -21.95
CA GLY A 428 -9.86 14.59 -22.78
C GLY A 428 -10.23 15.58 -23.87
N GLN A 429 -11.07 15.11 -24.78
CA GLN A 429 -11.62 15.94 -25.86
C GLN A 429 -13.06 15.57 -26.10
N PHE A 430 -13.93 16.57 -26.27
CA PHE A 430 -15.33 16.38 -26.60
C PHE A 430 -15.84 17.49 -27.51
N ARG A 431 -16.95 17.24 -28.19
CA ARG A 431 -17.50 18.16 -29.20
C ARG A 431 -18.87 18.67 -28.76
N LEU A 432 -19.06 19.97 -28.80
CA LEU A 432 -20.36 20.64 -28.66
C LEU A 432 -20.87 20.99 -30.04
N ASP A 433 -21.95 20.33 -30.46
CA ASP A 433 -22.62 20.52 -31.78
C ASP A 433 -23.89 21.35 -31.68
N GLY A 434 -24.30 21.90 -32.84
CA GLY A 434 -25.58 22.58 -32.99
C GLY A 434 -25.59 23.99 -32.46
N ILE A 435 -24.47 24.65 -32.54
CA ILE A 435 -24.31 26.09 -32.41
C ILE A 435 -25.00 26.74 -33.65
N LEU A 436 -25.77 27.80 -33.42
CA LEU A 436 -26.42 28.52 -34.54
C LEU A 436 -25.36 29.21 -35.39
N PRO A 437 -25.45 29.09 -36.74
CA PRO A 437 -24.54 29.78 -37.65
C PRO A 437 -24.55 31.29 -37.40
N ALA A 438 -23.39 31.84 -37.12
CA ALA A 438 -23.17 33.26 -36.87
C ALA A 438 -21.76 33.67 -37.28
N LYS A 439 -21.45 34.96 -37.28
CA LYS A 439 -20.07 35.43 -37.46
C LYS A 439 -19.20 34.95 -36.30
N ARG A 440 -17.92 34.69 -36.56
CA ARG A 440 -16.94 34.35 -35.53
C ARG A 440 -16.99 35.36 -34.39
N GLY A 441 -16.85 34.89 -33.16
CA GLY A 441 -16.87 35.73 -31.97
C GLY A 441 -18.27 36.09 -31.45
N VAL A 442 -19.35 35.73 -32.17
CA VAL A 442 -20.74 36.02 -31.77
C VAL A 442 -21.32 34.91 -30.83
N PRO A 443 -21.20 33.61 -31.16
CA PRO A 443 -21.67 32.56 -30.24
C PRO A 443 -20.94 32.62 -28.89
N GLN A 444 -21.69 32.41 -27.81
CA GLN A 444 -21.15 32.40 -26.45
C GLN A 444 -21.17 30.98 -25.90
N ILE A 445 -20.00 30.41 -25.70
CA ILE A 445 -19.80 29.04 -25.22
C ILE A 445 -19.18 29.12 -23.85
N GLU A 446 -19.95 28.82 -22.83
CA GLU A 446 -19.49 28.76 -21.44
C GLU A 446 -18.83 27.41 -21.20
N VAL A 447 -17.54 27.40 -20.89
CA VAL A 447 -16.79 26.20 -20.45
C VAL A 447 -16.64 26.27 -18.94
N THR A 448 -17.07 25.21 -18.27
CA THR A 448 -17.04 25.10 -16.81
C THR A 448 -16.17 23.92 -16.42
N PHE A 449 -15.24 24.17 -15.52
CA PHE A 449 -14.48 23.15 -14.78
C PHE A 449 -15.05 23.01 -13.40
N ASP A 450 -15.35 21.79 -12.98
CA ASP A 450 -15.89 21.42 -11.67
C ASP A 450 -14.99 20.32 -11.09
N ILE A 451 -14.25 20.65 -10.01
CA ILE A 451 -13.34 19.73 -9.33
C ILE A 451 -13.97 19.35 -8.00
N ASP A 452 -14.18 18.06 -7.77
CA ASP A 452 -14.72 17.55 -6.52
C ASP A 452 -13.65 17.52 -5.40
N ALA A 453 -14.08 17.14 -4.21
CA ALA A 453 -13.20 17.02 -3.05
C ALA A 453 -12.14 15.90 -3.17
N ASN A 454 -12.26 14.97 -4.14
CA ASN A 454 -11.29 13.93 -4.44
C ASN A 454 -10.26 14.38 -5.49
N GLY A 455 -10.42 15.60 -6.05
CA GLY A 455 -9.61 16.13 -7.13
C GLY A 455 -10.01 15.59 -8.51
N ILE A 456 -11.20 15.00 -8.65
CA ILE A 456 -11.72 14.50 -9.93
C ILE A 456 -12.35 15.65 -10.69
N VAL A 457 -11.98 15.80 -11.96
CA VAL A 457 -12.35 16.92 -12.83
C VAL A 457 -13.50 16.56 -13.73
N ASN A 458 -14.55 17.37 -13.71
CA ASN A 458 -15.64 17.36 -14.70
C ASN A 458 -15.57 18.65 -15.53
N VAL A 459 -15.72 18.52 -16.84
CA VAL A 459 -15.74 19.69 -17.73
C VAL A 459 -17.01 19.67 -18.53
N SER A 460 -17.72 20.80 -18.56
CA SER A 460 -18.88 21.00 -19.43
C SER A 460 -18.68 22.19 -20.35
N ALA A 461 -19.32 22.14 -21.53
CA ALA A 461 -19.41 23.25 -22.44
C ALA A 461 -20.87 23.48 -22.83
N LYS A 462 -21.34 24.71 -22.70
CA LYS A 462 -22.72 25.10 -22.96
C LYS A 462 -22.80 26.29 -23.91
N ASP A 463 -23.52 26.13 -25.01
CA ASP A 463 -23.90 27.27 -25.85
C ASP A 463 -25.02 28.07 -25.20
N LEU A 464 -24.72 29.30 -24.78
CA LEU A 464 -25.67 30.17 -24.09
C LEU A 464 -26.81 30.65 -24.99
N GLY A 465 -26.62 30.63 -26.33
CA GLY A 465 -27.62 31.00 -27.32
C GLY A 465 -28.69 29.92 -27.51
N THR A 466 -28.29 28.65 -27.60
CA THR A 466 -29.22 27.52 -27.85
C THR A 466 -29.58 26.75 -26.59
N GLY A 467 -28.81 26.91 -25.52
CA GLY A 467 -28.92 26.14 -24.28
C GLY A 467 -28.39 24.70 -24.42
N LYS A 468 -27.83 24.30 -25.56
CA LYS A 468 -27.20 22.98 -25.73
C LYS A 468 -25.95 22.87 -24.87
N GLU A 469 -25.79 21.71 -24.25
CA GLU A 469 -24.69 21.42 -23.35
C GLU A 469 -24.11 20.02 -23.63
N GLN A 470 -22.80 19.90 -23.53
CA GLN A 470 -22.07 18.65 -23.51
C GLN A 470 -21.11 18.65 -22.33
N HIS A 471 -20.84 17.49 -21.78
CA HIS A 471 -19.91 17.35 -20.66
C HIS A 471 -19.03 16.12 -20.86
N ILE A 472 -17.87 16.17 -20.24
CA ILE A 472 -16.99 15.03 -20.08
C ILE A 472 -16.57 14.96 -18.62
N THR A 473 -16.75 13.80 -18.00
CA THR A 473 -15.98 13.46 -16.82
C THR A 473 -14.62 13.03 -17.31
N ILE A 474 -13.57 13.65 -16.82
CA ILE A 474 -12.23 13.32 -17.27
C ILE A 474 -11.91 11.89 -16.81
N THR A 475 -12.05 10.99 -17.75
CA THR A 475 -11.57 9.62 -17.63
C THR A 475 -10.46 9.51 -18.66
N ALA A 476 -9.20 9.44 -18.23
CA ALA A 476 -8.09 9.30 -19.17
C ALA A 476 -8.34 8.09 -20.09
N GLY A 477 -7.88 8.16 -21.32
CA GLY A 477 -8.07 7.10 -22.33
C GLY A 477 -7.49 5.71 -21.94
N SER A 478 -6.89 5.60 -20.76
CA SER A 478 -6.39 4.37 -20.14
C SER A 478 -7.32 3.80 -19.08
N ASN A 479 -8.46 4.44 -18.78
CA ASN A 479 -9.38 3.95 -17.76
C ASN A 479 -10.20 2.78 -18.29
N MET A 480 -10.46 1.82 -17.42
CA MET A 480 -11.34 0.70 -17.71
C MET A 480 -12.77 1.21 -17.94
N SER A 481 -13.48 0.62 -18.89
CA SER A 481 -14.92 0.90 -19.03
C SER A 481 -15.68 0.34 -17.82
N ASP A 482 -16.88 0.86 -17.53
CA ASP A 482 -17.72 0.32 -16.46
C ASP A 482 -17.95 -1.18 -16.63
N SER A 483 -18.12 -1.67 -17.87
CA SER A 483 -18.24 -3.10 -18.15
C SER A 483 -16.97 -3.89 -17.85
N ASP A 484 -15.79 -3.34 -18.07
CA ASP A 484 -14.51 -3.98 -17.73
C ASP A 484 -14.28 -3.96 -16.22
N ILE A 485 -14.66 -2.88 -15.54
CA ILE A 485 -14.64 -2.80 -14.07
C ILE A 485 -15.58 -3.87 -13.49
N ASP A 486 -16.82 -3.98 -13.96
CA ASP A 486 -17.78 -4.98 -13.49
C ASP A 486 -17.31 -6.42 -13.74
N LYS A 487 -16.62 -6.66 -14.85
CA LYS A 487 -15.97 -7.94 -15.13
C LYS A 487 -14.82 -8.22 -14.15
N ALA A 488 -13.96 -7.24 -13.94
CA ALA A 488 -12.84 -7.34 -13.00
C ALA A 488 -13.33 -7.56 -11.55
N VAL A 489 -14.43 -6.90 -11.15
CA VAL A 489 -15.08 -7.12 -9.83
C VAL A 489 -15.55 -8.57 -9.69
N LYS A 490 -16.18 -9.14 -10.73
CA LYS A 490 -16.64 -10.55 -10.68
C LYS A 490 -15.46 -11.51 -10.59
N GLU A 491 -14.44 -11.32 -11.42
CA GLU A 491 -13.23 -12.15 -11.37
C GLU A 491 -12.53 -12.03 -10.01
N ALA A 492 -12.47 -10.82 -9.44
CA ALA A 492 -11.89 -10.59 -8.12
C ALA A 492 -12.64 -11.35 -7.01
N ALA A 493 -13.99 -11.34 -7.06
CA ALA A 493 -14.83 -12.07 -6.09
C ALA A 493 -14.67 -13.60 -6.21
N GLU A 494 -14.51 -14.13 -7.44
CA GLU A 494 -14.25 -15.57 -7.66
C GLU A 494 -12.90 -15.98 -7.02
N PHE A 495 -11.87 -15.17 -7.16
CA PHE A 495 -10.56 -15.43 -6.54
C PHE A 495 -10.61 -15.29 -5.01
N GLU A 496 -11.35 -14.32 -4.47
CA GLU A 496 -11.53 -14.18 -3.01
C GLU A 496 -12.14 -15.46 -2.41
N ALA A 497 -13.14 -16.03 -3.09
CA ALA A 497 -13.75 -17.29 -2.64
C ALA A 497 -12.77 -18.48 -2.67
N GLN A 498 -11.91 -18.54 -3.71
CA GLN A 498 -10.88 -19.57 -3.83
C GLN A 498 -9.79 -19.41 -2.75
N ASP A 499 -9.33 -18.18 -2.51
CA ASP A 499 -8.30 -17.88 -1.52
C ASP A 499 -8.82 -18.19 -0.09
N LYS A 500 -10.08 -17.85 0.20
CA LYS A 500 -10.73 -18.18 1.48
C LYS A 500 -10.79 -19.69 1.72
N LYS A 501 -11.23 -20.44 0.71
CA LYS A 501 -11.30 -21.91 0.79
C LYS A 501 -9.92 -22.53 1.00
N ARG A 502 -8.91 -22.02 0.31
CA ARG A 502 -7.53 -22.47 0.45
C ARG A 502 -7.01 -22.22 1.86
N LYS A 503 -7.21 -21.01 2.40
CA LYS A 503 -6.83 -20.69 3.78
C LYS A 503 -7.50 -21.64 4.77
N GLU A 504 -8.80 -21.90 4.62
CA GLU A 504 -9.53 -22.85 5.45
C GLU A 504 -8.93 -24.27 5.40
N GLY A 505 -8.48 -24.71 4.23
CA GLY A 505 -7.79 -25.99 4.07
C GLY A 505 -6.44 -26.03 4.77
N ILE A 506 -5.65 -24.98 4.65
CA ILE A 506 -4.33 -24.84 5.31
C ILE A 506 -4.51 -24.81 6.83
N ASP A 507 -5.44 -24.01 7.33
CA ASP A 507 -5.72 -23.89 8.77
C ASP A 507 -6.16 -25.23 9.35
N ALA A 508 -7.11 -25.93 8.70
CA ALA A 508 -7.57 -27.25 9.11
C ALA A 508 -6.43 -28.28 9.15
N ARG A 509 -5.51 -28.24 8.17
CA ARG A 509 -4.35 -29.12 8.13
C ARG A 509 -3.36 -28.81 9.26
N ASN A 510 -3.02 -27.54 9.50
CA ASN A 510 -2.09 -27.12 10.54
C ASN A 510 -2.60 -27.52 11.93
N GLU A 511 -3.89 -27.32 12.19
CA GLU A 511 -4.53 -27.78 13.44
C GLU A 511 -4.46 -29.29 13.58
N ALA A 512 -4.73 -30.04 12.49
CA ALA A 512 -4.66 -31.50 12.51
C ALA A 512 -3.24 -32.02 12.72
N ASP A 513 -2.24 -31.43 12.06
CA ASP A 513 -0.83 -31.76 12.26
C ASP A 513 -0.37 -31.50 13.71
N SER A 514 -0.84 -30.40 14.32
CA SER A 514 -0.58 -30.10 15.75
C SER A 514 -1.15 -31.16 16.67
N ILE A 515 -2.41 -31.58 16.46
CA ILE A 515 -3.05 -32.61 17.28
C ILE A 515 -2.39 -33.98 17.07
N VAL A 516 -2.01 -34.32 15.82
CA VAL A 516 -1.24 -35.54 15.52
C VAL A 516 0.05 -35.56 16.35
N PHE A 517 0.83 -34.48 16.30
CA PHE A 517 2.10 -34.36 17.03
C PHE A 517 1.91 -34.46 18.55
N GLN A 518 0.90 -33.79 19.11
CA GLN A 518 0.60 -33.85 20.55
C GLN A 518 0.18 -35.26 20.96
N THR A 519 -0.67 -35.93 20.17
CA THR A 519 -1.14 -37.29 20.46
C THR A 519 0.00 -38.31 20.38
N GLU A 520 0.90 -38.19 19.38
CA GLU A 520 2.09 -39.06 19.29
C GLU A 520 3.01 -38.93 20.49
N ASN A 521 3.22 -37.69 20.96
CA ASN A 521 4.05 -37.46 22.13
C ASN A 521 3.38 -38.01 23.42
N ALA A 522 2.09 -37.77 23.58
CA ALA A 522 1.32 -38.32 24.69
C ALA A 522 1.30 -39.86 24.70
N LEU A 523 1.16 -40.49 23.52
CA LEU A 523 1.24 -41.96 23.43
C LEU A 523 2.62 -42.53 23.83
N LYS A 524 3.71 -41.81 23.48
CA LYS A 524 5.08 -42.18 23.88
C LYS A 524 5.28 -42.06 25.42
N GLU A 525 4.67 -41.05 26.02
CA GLU A 525 4.86 -40.72 27.41
C GLU A 525 4.00 -41.58 28.36
N VAL A 526 2.71 -41.73 28.04
CA VAL A 526 1.74 -42.40 28.94
C VAL A 526 0.93 -43.52 28.28
N GLY A 527 1.19 -43.86 27.02
CA GLY A 527 0.40 -44.83 26.29
C GLY A 527 0.37 -46.24 26.85
N ASP A 528 1.39 -46.64 27.60
CA ASP A 528 1.44 -47.94 28.31
C ASP A 528 0.59 -47.98 29.59
N ASN A 529 0.12 -46.81 30.05
CA ASN A 529 -0.77 -46.64 31.21
C ASN A 529 -2.25 -46.57 30.79
N LEU A 530 -2.56 -46.63 29.50
CA LEU A 530 -3.94 -46.69 28.96
C LEU A 530 -4.48 -48.12 28.93
N ASP A 531 -5.82 -48.23 28.99
CA ASP A 531 -6.50 -49.49 28.62
C ASP A 531 -6.18 -49.88 27.17
N ALA A 532 -5.98 -51.15 26.89
CA ALA A 532 -5.58 -51.62 25.57
C ALA A 532 -6.58 -51.24 24.44
N ASN A 533 -7.89 -51.16 24.77
CA ASN A 533 -8.92 -50.77 23.82
C ASN A 533 -8.90 -49.27 23.54
N ASP A 534 -8.69 -48.46 24.58
CA ASP A 534 -8.56 -47.00 24.46
C ASP A 534 -7.28 -46.65 23.64
N LYS A 535 -6.14 -47.31 23.90
CA LYS A 535 -4.91 -47.14 23.12
C LYS A 535 -5.09 -47.50 21.65
N ALA A 536 -5.73 -48.65 21.38
CA ALA A 536 -6.00 -49.09 20.02
C ALA A 536 -6.94 -48.13 19.26
N ALA A 537 -7.94 -47.54 19.93
CA ALA A 537 -8.82 -46.55 19.35
C ALA A 537 -8.07 -45.26 18.96
N VAL A 538 -7.22 -44.73 19.86
CA VAL A 538 -6.41 -43.55 19.59
C VAL A 538 -5.43 -43.79 18.43
N GLU A 539 -4.74 -44.95 18.39
CA GLU A 539 -3.81 -45.30 17.31
C GLU A 539 -4.51 -45.45 15.95
N ALA A 540 -5.74 -46.00 15.93
CA ALA A 540 -6.56 -46.13 14.71
C ALA A 540 -6.98 -44.75 14.18
N ASP A 541 -7.49 -43.86 15.05
CA ASP A 541 -7.93 -42.52 14.66
C ASP A 541 -6.75 -41.64 14.27
N LEU A 542 -5.61 -41.75 14.97
CA LEU A 542 -4.36 -41.11 14.61
C LEU A 542 -3.91 -41.50 13.19
N THR A 543 -3.97 -42.80 12.88
CA THR A 543 -3.60 -43.32 11.55
C THR A 543 -4.54 -42.79 10.48
N THR A 544 -5.86 -42.78 10.77
CA THR A 544 -6.87 -42.26 9.84
C THR A 544 -6.67 -40.78 9.53
N LEU A 545 -6.41 -39.98 10.56
CA LEU A 545 -6.18 -38.54 10.38
C LEU A 545 -4.89 -38.27 9.58
N LYS A 546 -3.81 -38.99 9.86
CA LYS A 546 -2.57 -38.91 9.06
C LYS A 546 -2.78 -39.26 7.59
N GLU A 547 -3.57 -40.28 7.33
CA GLU A 547 -3.90 -40.64 5.94
C GLU A 547 -4.73 -39.55 5.26
N ALA A 548 -5.69 -38.93 5.94
CA ALA A 548 -6.47 -37.80 5.43
C ALA A 548 -5.56 -36.61 5.08
N ILE A 549 -4.64 -36.25 5.98
CA ILE A 549 -3.67 -35.19 5.77
C ILE A 549 -2.76 -35.49 4.56
N ASN A 550 -2.26 -36.71 4.43
CA ASN A 550 -1.35 -37.11 3.36
C ASN A 550 -2.02 -37.20 1.98
N ARG A 551 -3.32 -37.47 1.92
CA ARG A 551 -4.11 -37.50 0.66
C ARG A 551 -4.49 -36.11 0.16
N ALA A 552 -4.46 -35.09 1.03
CA ALA A 552 -4.88 -33.75 0.71
C ALA A 552 -3.68 -32.90 0.22
N PRO A 553 -3.66 -32.44 -1.03
CA PRO A 553 -2.60 -31.57 -1.52
C PRO A 553 -2.70 -30.21 -0.84
N ILE A 554 -1.57 -29.66 -0.36
CA ILE A 554 -1.53 -28.39 0.40
C ILE A 554 -2.18 -27.24 -0.39
N ASP A 555 -2.02 -27.25 -1.71
CA ASP A 555 -2.34 -26.11 -2.57
C ASP A 555 -3.73 -26.18 -3.24
N ALA A 556 -4.46 -27.30 -3.13
CA ALA A 556 -5.72 -27.49 -3.84
C ALA A 556 -6.62 -28.53 -3.15
N MET A 557 -6.94 -28.32 -1.86
CA MET A 557 -7.85 -29.20 -1.14
C MET A 557 -9.28 -29.02 -1.63
N THR A 558 -9.99 -30.14 -1.81
CA THR A 558 -11.43 -30.13 -2.04
C THR A 558 -12.19 -29.95 -0.72
N ASP A 559 -13.47 -29.54 -0.80
CA ASP A 559 -14.31 -29.41 0.40
C ASP A 559 -14.41 -30.73 1.17
N ASP A 560 -14.50 -31.85 0.46
CA ASP A 560 -14.53 -33.18 1.07
C ASP A 560 -13.25 -33.48 1.84
N GLN A 561 -12.08 -33.16 1.27
CA GLN A 561 -10.78 -33.35 1.95
C GLN A 561 -10.63 -32.47 3.19
N ILE A 562 -11.09 -31.21 3.14
CA ILE A 562 -11.11 -30.31 4.29
C ILE A 562 -12.03 -30.86 5.39
N ASN A 563 -13.21 -31.34 5.02
CA ASN A 563 -14.15 -31.93 5.94
C ASN A 563 -13.63 -33.24 6.55
N ASP A 564 -12.98 -34.10 5.75
CA ASP A 564 -12.34 -35.33 6.23
C ASP A 564 -11.26 -35.05 7.27
N ILE A 565 -10.43 -34.02 7.05
CA ILE A 565 -9.39 -33.61 8.00
C ILE A 565 -10.05 -33.07 9.30
N LYS A 566 -11.05 -32.21 9.20
CA LYS A 566 -11.78 -31.67 10.36
C LYS A 566 -12.45 -32.78 11.17
N ALA A 567 -13.18 -33.67 10.49
CA ALA A 567 -13.83 -34.80 11.14
C ALA A 567 -12.83 -35.78 11.78
N GLY A 568 -11.72 -36.06 11.10
CA GLY A 568 -10.65 -36.90 11.63
C GLY A 568 -9.98 -36.27 12.87
N LYS A 569 -9.78 -34.93 12.87
CA LYS A 569 -9.27 -34.18 14.03
C LYS A 569 -10.20 -34.29 15.23
N GLU A 570 -11.51 -34.02 15.04
CA GLU A 570 -12.52 -34.13 16.11
C GLU A 570 -12.57 -35.54 16.70
N LYS A 571 -12.57 -36.56 15.85
CA LYS A 571 -12.59 -37.95 16.28
C LYS A 571 -11.35 -38.35 17.07
N LEU A 572 -10.16 -37.90 16.63
CA LEU A 572 -8.91 -38.13 17.36
C LEU A 572 -8.91 -37.41 18.73
N MET A 573 -9.43 -36.18 18.77
CA MET A 573 -9.55 -35.45 20.04
C MET A 573 -10.48 -36.17 21.02
N GLU A 574 -11.59 -36.72 20.56
CA GLU A 574 -12.53 -37.48 21.38
C GLU A 574 -11.89 -38.76 21.93
N SER A 575 -11.27 -39.58 21.07
CA SER A 575 -10.61 -40.80 21.48
C SER A 575 -9.39 -40.57 22.38
N ALA A 576 -8.62 -39.48 22.14
CA ALA A 576 -7.44 -39.13 22.92
C ALA A 576 -7.73 -38.39 24.24
N GLN A 577 -8.99 -38.11 24.58
CA GLN A 577 -9.35 -37.36 25.78
C GLN A 577 -8.80 -38.02 27.07
N LYS A 578 -8.89 -39.34 27.18
CA LYS A 578 -8.37 -40.12 28.32
C LYS A 578 -6.83 -40.12 28.35
N LEU A 579 -6.19 -40.11 27.18
CA LEU A 579 -4.74 -40.03 27.02
C LEU A 579 -4.22 -38.71 27.56
N PHE A 580 -4.80 -37.60 27.14
CA PHE A 580 -4.42 -36.28 27.62
C PHE A 580 -4.69 -36.08 29.11
N ALA A 581 -5.81 -36.61 29.65
CA ALA A 581 -6.09 -36.59 31.07
C ALA A 581 -4.97 -37.26 31.90
N LYS A 582 -4.42 -38.40 31.40
CA LYS A 582 -3.30 -39.09 32.06
C LYS A 582 -1.98 -38.33 32.00
N VAL A 583 -1.71 -37.61 30.91
CA VAL A 583 -0.54 -36.71 30.81
C VAL A 583 -0.63 -35.62 31.88
N TYR A 584 -1.83 -35.01 32.04
CA TYR A 584 -2.05 -34.00 33.09
C TYR A 584 -1.91 -34.57 34.50
N GLU A 585 -2.42 -35.77 34.78
CA GLU A 585 -2.25 -36.45 36.05
C GLU A 585 -0.76 -36.71 36.36
N GLN A 586 0.01 -37.15 35.38
CA GLN A 586 1.44 -37.43 35.54
C GLN A 586 2.25 -36.13 35.75
N ALA A 587 1.93 -35.07 35.02
CA ALA A 587 2.53 -33.76 35.22
C ALA A 587 2.21 -33.15 36.58
N GLY A 588 0.96 -33.31 37.08
CA GLY A 588 0.54 -32.87 38.40
C GLY A 588 1.21 -33.68 39.53
N ALA A 589 1.41 -35.01 39.35
CA ALA A 589 2.12 -35.85 40.30
C ALA A 589 3.63 -35.51 40.38
N ALA A 590 4.23 -35.14 39.23
CA ALA A 590 5.63 -34.70 39.20
C ALA A 590 5.86 -33.35 39.93
N GLN A 591 4.90 -32.43 39.84
CA GLN A 591 4.93 -31.17 40.61
C GLN A 591 4.74 -31.39 42.13
N ASN A 592 3.92 -32.34 42.53
CA ASN A 592 3.72 -32.67 43.95
C ASN A 592 4.90 -33.47 44.56
N ALA A 593 5.63 -34.24 43.76
CA ALA A 593 6.81 -34.97 44.22
C ALA A 593 8.04 -34.07 44.47
N GLY A 594 8.07 -32.87 43.89
CA GLY A 594 9.10 -31.85 44.14
C GLY A 594 8.88 -30.99 45.39
N ALA A 595 7.70 -31.10 46.03
CA ALA A 595 7.32 -30.23 47.16
C ALA A 595 7.49 -30.85 48.59
N THR A 596 8.11 -32.04 48.72
CA THR A 596 8.40 -32.64 50.03
C THR A 596 9.84 -32.43 50.42
N GLY A 597 10.16 -31.25 50.99
CA GLY A 597 11.48 -30.99 51.56
C GLY A 597 11.75 -29.55 51.93
N ALA A 598 10.95 -28.93 52.82
CA ALA A 598 11.42 -27.89 53.74
C ALA A 598 10.31 -27.54 54.75
N ASP A 599 10.68 -27.67 55.98
CA ASP A 599 9.93 -27.63 57.22
C ASP A 599 9.43 -26.22 57.61
N THR A 600 8.21 -26.22 58.15
CA THR A 600 7.55 -25.31 59.12
C THR A 600 8.14 -23.93 59.43
N THR A 601 7.32 -22.87 59.35
CA THR A 601 6.66 -22.19 60.52
C THR A 601 5.96 -20.88 60.07
N GLY A 602 4.71 -20.68 60.55
CA GLY A 602 4.20 -19.34 60.91
C GLY A 602 3.09 -18.68 60.12
N ALA A 603 1.84 -19.01 60.49
CA ALA A 603 0.71 -18.12 60.81
C ALA A 603 0.11 -17.12 59.80
N GLN A 604 -1.17 -17.37 59.42
CA GLN A 604 -2.35 -16.47 59.42
C GLN A 604 -2.29 -15.19 58.55
N ASP A 605 -3.19 -14.82 57.69
CA ASP A 605 -4.66 -14.78 57.70
C ASP A 605 -5.19 -14.21 56.34
N ALA A 606 -6.31 -14.73 55.93
CA ALA A 606 -7.43 -14.18 55.13
C ALA A 606 -7.26 -13.27 53.92
N GLY A 607 -7.92 -13.67 52.79
CA GLY A 607 -8.45 -12.73 51.79
C GLY A 607 -8.66 -13.32 50.39
N THR A 608 -9.88 -13.77 50.15
CA THR A 608 -10.45 -14.17 48.84
C THR A 608 -10.25 -13.17 47.71
N SER A 609 -9.88 -13.62 46.49
CA SER A 609 -10.74 -13.53 45.30
C SER A 609 -10.03 -14.00 44.01
N SER A 610 -10.75 -14.87 43.34
CA SER A 610 -10.91 -15.14 41.91
C SER A 610 -9.75 -15.07 40.92
N ASN A 611 -9.57 -16.22 40.28
CA ASN A 611 -8.81 -16.58 39.09
C ASN A 611 -8.93 -15.61 37.90
N ASP A 612 -7.79 -15.43 37.27
CA ASP A 612 -7.67 -15.47 35.79
C ASP A 612 -6.22 -15.87 35.47
N ASP A 613 -6.03 -17.13 35.07
CA ASP A 613 -4.73 -17.66 34.64
C ASP A 613 -4.51 -17.29 33.16
N VAL A 614 -3.60 -16.35 32.93
CA VAL A 614 -2.94 -16.16 31.64
C VAL A 614 -1.59 -16.86 31.71
N ILE A 615 -1.40 -17.88 30.90
CA ILE A 615 -0.10 -18.56 30.73
C ILE A 615 0.72 -17.79 29.69
N ASP A 616 1.72 -17.05 30.15
CA ASP A 616 2.76 -16.46 29.35
C ASP A 616 3.80 -17.55 28.98
N GLY A 617 3.94 -17.83 27.70
CA GLY A 617 4.92 -18.76 27.14
C GLY A 617 6.17 -18.02 26.69
N ASP A 618 7.23 -18.03 27.52
CA ASP A 618 8.56 -17.55 27.16
C ASP A 618 9.19 -18.43 26.08
N PHE A 619 9.42 -17.86 24.87
CA PHE A 619 10.28 -18.44 23.86
C PHE A 619 11.68 -17.83 23.94
N LYS A 620 12.67 -18.66 24.29
CA LYS A 620 14.09 -18.33 24.11
C LYS A 620 14.51 -18.66 22.68
N GLU A 621 15.07 -17.67 21.99
CA GLU A 621 15.80 -17.82 20.74
C GLU A 621 17.03 -18.74 20.90
N VAL A 622 17.25 -19.58 19.89
CA VAL A 622 18.53 -20.17 19.53
C VAL A 622 18.78 -19.89 18.05
#